data_e898505c678901495f895c9a0c2a5d5f
#
_entry.id   e898505c678901495f895c9a0c2a5d5f
#
_cell.length_a   1.000
_cell.length_b   1.000
_cell.length_c   1.000
_cell.angle_alpha   90.00
_cell.angle_beta   90.00
_cell.angle_gamma   90.00
#
_symmetry.space_group_name_H-M   'P 1'
#
loop_
_entity.id
_entity.type
_entity.pdbx_description
1 polymer ?
#
loop_
_entity_poly.entity_id
_entity_poly.type
_entity_poly.pdbx_seq_one_letter_code
_entity_poly.pdbx_strand_id
1 'polypeptide(L)'
;IRAAGSHGQTIRHQPAGNAPFSLQIGNAAWLSERLGISTVADFRSRDIASGGQGAPLVPAFHRWLFASPTQDRCILNLGGIANITWLPAGSRKPAVGFDTGPANALLDAWCQDQTGRHFDEDGHMASEGAPHSELLASMLSDAYFSKPAPKSTGKERFNIDWVRTHLQRFDEIPAEDVQRTLLQLTVTTILQQLPQENADMAVYACGGGTFNRLLMRELKVGLGSAALHTTADLGLDPQWVEPVAFAWLARQTILQLPGNVPEVTGASGERILGAIYPP
;
A
#
# COMPACT_ATOMS: atom_id res chain seq x y z
N ILE A 1 -17.71 -10.27 20.25
CA ILE A 1 -16.60 -9.37 19.86
C ILE A 1 -16.07 -8.73 21.13
N ARG A 2 -14.74 -8.73 21.33
CA ARG A 2 -14.09 -8.17 22.53
C ARG A 2 -13.59 -6.73 22.33
N ALA A 3 -13.18 -6.40 21.11
CA ALA A 3 -12.69 -5.08 20.75
C ALA A 3 -12.88 -4.80 19.26
N ALA A 4 -12.90 -3.52 18.90
CA ALA A 4 -12.80 -3.01 17.55
C ALA A 4 -11.42 -2.42 17.31
N GLY A 5 -10.85 -2.59 16.11
CA GLY A 5 -9.66 -1.87 15.65
C GLY A 5 -10.07 -0.71 14.75
N SER A 6 -9.68 0.50 15.08
CA SER A 6 -9.97 1.70 14.30
C SER A 6 -8.69 2.39 13.88
N HIS A 7 -8.34 2.29 12.60
CA HIS A 7 -7.20 3.04 12.05
C HIS A 7 -7.50 4.55 11.96
N GLY A 8 -8.75 4.90 11.71
CA GLY A 8 -9.11 6.25 11.32
C GLY A 8 -8.62 6.61 9.91
N GLN A 9 -8.70 7.88 9.54
CA GLN A 9 -8.22 8.39 8.25
C GLN A 9 -6.93 9.19 8.48
N THR A 10 -5.84 8.76 7.86
CA THR A 10 -4.58 9.53 7.90
C THR A 10 -4.73 10.81 7.09
N ILE A 11 -4.51 11.95 7.74
CA ILE A 11 -4.53 13.28 7.11
C ILE A 11 -3.14 13.90 7.03
N ARG A 12 -2.21 13.46 7.87
CA ARG A 12 -0.81 13.88 7.79
C ARG A 12 0.11 12.81 8.35
N HIS A 13 1.18 12.51 7.63
CA HIS A 13 2.19 11.55 8.03
C HIS A 13 3.57 12.16 7.84
N GLN A 14 4.27 12.38 8.94
CA GLN A 14 5.60 13.00 8.96
C GLN A 14 6.49 12.25 9.96
N PRO A 15 6.97 11.05 9.60
CA PRO A 15 7.73 10.21 10.52
C PRO A 15 9.18 10.65 10.72
N ALA A 16 9.64 11.67 9.98
CA ALA A 16 11.01 12.19 10.06
C ALA A 16 11.02 13.64 10.57
N GLY A 17 12.19 14.09 11.06
CA GLY A 17 12.41 15.45 11.55
C GLY A 17 12.45 15.55 13.09
N ASN A 18 12.45 16.78 13.62
CA ASN A 18 12.59 17.02 15.06
C ASN A 18 11.34 16.68 15.90
N ALA A 19 10.19 16.59 15.26
CA ALA A 19 8.90 16.23 15.88
C ALA A 19 8.17 15.25 14.96
N PRO A 20 8.58 13.98 14.90
CA PRO A 20 7.97 12.99 14.05
C PRO A 20 6.57 12.61 14.57
N PHE A 21 5.60 12.51 13.65
CA PHE A 21 4.23 12.14 13.99
C PHE A 21 3.47 11.55 12.80
N SER A 22 2.34 10.93 13.10
CA SER A 22 1.32 10.58 12.12
C SER A 22 -0.04 10.91 12.72
N LEU A 23 -0.87 11.63 11.99
CA LEU A 23 -2.18 12.09 12.46
C LEU A 23 -3.29 11.39 11.70
N GLN A 24 -4.08 10.63 12.43
CA GLN A 24 -5.31 10.00 11.97
C GLN A 24 -6.50 10.69 12.62
N ILE A 25 -7.50 11.03 11.81
CA ILE A 25 -8.81 11.47 12.32
C ILE A 25 -9.72 10.27 12.52
N GLY A 26 -10.49 10.31 13.58
CA GLY A 26 -11.40 9.28 14.05
C GLY A 26 -11.54 9.40 15.57
N ASN A 27 -12.74 9.20 16.10
CA ASN A 27 -12.98 9.33 17.52
C ASN A 27 -13.17 7.94 18.15
N ALA A 28 -12.07 7.37 18.63
CA ALA A 28 -12.08 6.03 19.24
C ALA A 28 -12.91 5.97 20.54
N ALA A 29 -12.93 7.05 21.33
CA ALA A 29 -13.76 7.13 22.52
C ALA A 29 -15.26 7.11 22.16
N TRP A 30 -15.65 7.85 21.11
CA TRP A 30 -17.03 7.82 20.63
C TRP A 30 -17.42 6.43 20.09
N LEU A 31 -16.50 5.75 19.40
CA LEU A 31 -16.74 4.39 18.90
C LEU A 31 -16.92 3.40 20.06
N SER A 32 -16.07 3.45 21.09
CA SER A 32 -16.18 2.52 22.22
C SER A 32 -17.48 2.73 23.00
N GLU A 33 -17.86 3.99 23.25
CA GLU A 33 -19.13 4.34 23.90
C GLU A 33 -20.34 3.83 23.12
N ARG A 34 -20.33 4.02 21.77
CA ARG A 34 -21.45 3.61 20.90
C ARG A 34 -21.54 2.10 20.70
N LEU A 35 -20.42 1.42 20.66
CA LEU A 35 -20.37 -0.03 20.43
C LEU A 35 -20.51 -0.84 21.72
N GLY A 36 -20.28 -0.22 22.89
CA GLY A 36 -20.22 -0.92 24.17
C GLY A 36 -19.09 -1.94 24.28
N ILE A 37 -18.03 -1.75 23.49
CA ILE A 37 -16.82 -2.59 23.49
C ILE A 37 -15.57 -1.73 23.37
N SER A 38 -14.44 -2.23 23.87
CA SER A 38 -13.16 -1.52 23.74
C SER A 38 -12.84 -1.22 22.27
N THR A 39 -12.36 0.00 22.00
CA THR A 39 -11.80 0.38 20.69
C THR A 39 -10.29 0.55 20.83
N VAL A 40 -9.52 -0.06 19.93
CA VAL A 40 -8.08 0.13 19.81
C VAL A 40 -7.81 1.05 18.62
N ALA A 41 -7.06 2.12 18.84
CA ALA A 41 -6.69 3.10 17.81
C ALA A 41 -5.25 3.58 18.01
N ASP A 42 -4.79 4.55 17.21
CA ASP A 42 -3.43 5.11 17.30
C ASP A 42 -2.32 4.05 17.17
N PHE A 43 -2.38 3.25 16.14
CA PHE A 43 -1.43 2.16 15.91
C PHE A 43 -0.03 2.62 15.49
N ARG A 44 0.15 3.89 15.05
CA ARG A 44 1.41 4.37 14.45
C ARG A 44 2.34 5.05 15.42
N SER A 45 1.81 5.76 16.42
CA SER A 45 2.58 6.63 17.32
C SER A 45 3.65 5.87 18.12
N ARG A 46 3.39 4.64 18.55
CA ARG A 46 4.35 3.85 19.31
C ARG A 46 5.54 3.40 18.48
N ASP A 47 5.31 3.03 17.22
CA ASP A 47 6.37 2.68 16.29
C ASP A 47 7.25 3.90 15.98
N ILE A 48 6.65 5.06 15.70
CA ILE A 48 7.35 6.33 15.47
C ILE A 48 8.17 6.73 16.71
N ALA A 49 7.59 6.63 17.92
CA ALA A 49 8.29 6.93 19.18
C ALA A 49 9.50 6.00 19.43
N SER A 50 9.54 4.84 18.78
CA SER A 50 10.68 3.91 18.83
C SER A 50 11.66 4.09 17.67
N GLY A 51 11.57 5.21 16.93
CA GLY A 51 12.44 5.55 15.82
C GLY A 51 12.00 4.97 14.47
N GLY A 52 10.86 4.26 14.42
CA GLY A 52 10.28 3.74 13.21
C GLY A 52 9.50 4.77 12.40
N GLN A 53 9.11 4.40 11.21
CA GLN A 53 8.32 5.27 10.32
C GLN A 53 6.81 5.19 10.57
N GLY A 54 6.32 4.26 11.43
CA GLY A 54 4.90 4.06 11.65
C GLY A 54 4.12 3.55 10.43
N ALA A 55 4.83 3.17 9.39
CA ALA A 55 4.29 2.63 8.13
C ALA A 55 5.40 1.87 7.37
N PRO A 56 5.04 0.83 6.59
CA PRO A 56 3.76 0.13 6.61
C PRO A 56 3.61 -0.78 7.85
N LEU A 57 2.41 -0.89 8.42
CA LEU A 57 2.14 -1.77 9.59
C LEU A 57 1.58 -3.14 9.21
N VAL A 58 0.97 -3.23 8.04
CA VAL A 58 0.32 -4.46 7.54
C VAL A 58 1.31 -5.62 7.31
N PRO A 59 2.61 -5.43 7.04
CA PRO A 59 3.56 -6.53 6.89
C PRO A 59 3.64 -7.51 8.06
N ALA A 60 3.41 -7.05 9.31
CA ALA A 60 3.31 -7.92 10.47
C ALA A 60 2.14 -8.90 10.36
N PHE A 61 0.99 -8.41 9.93
CA PHE A 61 -0.21 -9.21 9.67
C PHE A 61 0.01 -10.13 8.45
N HIS A 62 0.59 -9.63 7.37
CA HIS A 62 0.89 -10.43 6.18
C HIS A 62 1.79 -11.62 6.55
N ARG A 63 2.83 -11.39 7.36
CA ARG A 63 3.72 -12.46 7.85
C ARG A 63 2.95 -13.48 8.67
N TRP A 64 2.07 -13.05 9.57
CA TRP A 64 1.27 -13.93 10.42
C TRP A 64 0.29 -14.78 9.62
N LEU A 65 -0.39 -14.21 8.62
CA LEU A 65 -1.47 -14.87 7.90
C LEU A 65 -1.00 -15.60 6.63
N PHE A 66 -0.08 -14.99 5.87
CA PHE A 66 0.23 -15.41 4.51
C PHE A 66 1.62 -16.03 4.34
N ALA A 67 2.48 -16.06 5.36
CA ALA A 67 3.78 -16.72 5.25
C ALA A 67 3.60 -18.21 4.92
N SER A 68 4.54 -18.74 4.11
CA SER A 68 4.56 -20.16 3.73
C SER A 68 5.89 -20.79 4.12
N PRO A 69 5.88 -22.03 4.58
CA PRO A 69 7.13 -22.75 4.87
C PRO A 69 7.91 -23.14 3.59
N THR A 70 7.25 -23.21 2.45
CA THR A 70 7.81 -23.80 1.22
C THR A 70 7.79 -22.87 0.00
N GLN A 71 7.08 -21.75 0.04
CA GLN A 71 6.89 -20.86 -1.11
C GLN A 71 7.21 -19.42 -0.73
N ASP A 72 8.05 -18.77 -1.51
CA ASP A 72 8.22 -17.32 -1.45
C ASP A 72 6.94 -16.62 -1.94
N ARG A 73 6.44 -15.67 -1.15
CA ARG A 73 5.23 -14.91 -1.47
C ARG A 73 5.50 -13.43 -1.44
N CYS A 74 4.91 -12.72 -2.38
CA CYS A 74 4.83 -11.28 -2.36
C CYS A 74 3.37 -10.86 -2.25
N ILE A 75 3.00 -10.17 -1.18
CA ILE A 75 1.67 -9.57 -1.06
C ILE A 75 1.76 -8.17 -1.63
N LEU A 76 1.00 -7.91 -2.70
CA LEU A 76 0.93 -6.64 -3.41
C LEU A 76 -0.38 -5.95 -3.09
N ASN A 77 -0.32 -4.87 -2.31
CA ASN A 77 -1.50 -4.04 -2.07
C ASN A 77 -1.61 -2.96 -3.15
N LEU A 78 -2.71 -2.97 -3.88
CA LEU A 78 -3.09 -2.00 -4.91
C LEU A 78 -4.11 -1.00 -4.33
N GLY A 79 -3.66 -0.17 -3.39
CA GLY A 79 -4.41 0.94 -2.82
C GLY A 79 -4.25 2.22 -3.63
N GLY A 80 -4.36 3.38 -2.99
CA GLY A 80 -3.97 4.66 -3.60
C GLY A 80 -2.47 4.72 -3.92
N ILE A 81 -1.66 4.19 -3.02
CA ILE A 81 -0.25 3.88 -3.18
C ILE A 81 -0.12 2.36 -3.25
N ALA A 82 0.72 1.86 -4.14
CA ALA A 82 1.07 0.45 -4.18
C ALA A 82 2.17 0.16 -3.17
N ASN A 83 2.02 -0.93 -2.43
CA ASN A 83 3.06 -1.43 -1.55
C ASN A 83 3.21 -2.94 -1.66
N ILE A 84 4.39 -3.43 -1.38
CA ILE A 84 4.70 -4.85 -1.37
C ILE A 84 5.12 -5.30 0.02
N THR A 85 4.81 -6.56 0.33
CA THR A 85 5.37 -7.29 1.45
C THR A 85 5.94 -8.60 0.92
N TRP A 86 7.25 -8.71 0.88
CA TRP A 86 7.92 -9.95 0.54
C TRP A 86 8.05 -10.85 1.76
N LEU A 87 7.60 -12.07 1.63
CA LEU A 87 7.55 -13.12 2.65
C LEU A 87 8.38 -14.32 2.17
N PRO A 88 9.66 -14.39 2.52
CA PRO A 88 10.51 -15.52 2.14
C PRO A 88 10.02 -16.83 2.77
N ALA A 89 10.15 -17.92 2.04
CA ALA A 89 9.82 -19.25 2.53
C ALA A 89 10.63 -19.63 3.78
N GLY A 90 9.99 -20.34 4.71
CA GLY A 90 10.66 -20.94 5.87
C GLY A 90 11.10 -19.95 6.95
N SER A 91 10.63 -18.72 6.98
CA SER A 91 10.84 -17.70 8.04
C SER A 91 12.32 -17.41 8.41
N ARG A 92 13.28 -17.79 7.59
CA ARG A 92 14.72 -17.60 7.86
C ARG A 92 15.23 -16.21 7.54
N LYS A 93 14.52 -15.49 6.66
CA LYS A 93 14.82 -14.10 6.29
C LYS A 93 13.72 -13.20 6.84
N PRO A 94 14.04 -11.97 7.22
CA PRO A 94 13.01 -11.01 7.65
C PRO A 94 12.05 -10.71 6.50
N ALA A 95 10.80 -10.42 6.82
CA ALA A 95 9.88 -9.85 5.86
C ALA A 95 10.37 -8.46 5.45
N VAL A 96 10.23 -8.13 4.16
CA VAL A 96 10.56 -6.80 3.63
C VAL A 96 9.26 -6.17 3.13
N GLY A 97 9.02 -4.92 3.49
CA GLY A 97 7.81 -4.22 3.04
C GLY A 97 8.08 -2.74 2.85
N PHE A 98 7.57 -2.18 1.74
CA PHE A 98 7.71 -0.75 1.42
C PHE A 98 6.75 -0.35 0.30
N ASP A 99 6.57 0.98 0.13
CA ASP A 99 5.76 1.53 -0.94
C ASP A 99 6.55 1.58 -2.25
N THR A 100 5.99 1.00 -3.32
CA THR A 100 6.64 0.98 -4.64
C THR A 100 6.44 2.30 -5.39
N GLY A 101 5.28 2.94 -5.23
CA GLY A 101 4.92 4.17 -5.89
C GLY A 101 3.42 4.39 -5.95
N PRO A 102 2.96 5.35 -6.77
CA PRO A 102 1.53 5.62 -6.94
C PRO A 102 0.83 4.45 -7.64
N ALA A 103 -0.43 4.24 -7.26
CA ALA A 103 -1.35 3.33 -7.94
C ALA A 103 -2.66 4.06 -8.21
N ASN A 104 -3.77 3.64 -7.59
CA ASN A 104 -5.08 4.24 -7.88
C ASN A 104 -5.13 5.76 -7.60
N ALA A 105 -4.28 6.29 -6.69
CA ALA A 105 -4.32 7.73 -6.37
C ALA A 105 -4.14 8.62 -7.59
N LEU A 106 -3.22 8.30 -8.51
CA LEU A 106 -3.03 9.07 -9.74
C LEU A 106 -4.07 8.70 -10.80
N LEU A 107 -4.42 7.43 -10.92
CA LEU A 107 -5.43 6.95 -11.87
C LEU A 107 -6.79 7.60 -11.58
N ASP A 108 -7.21 7.60 -10.32
CA ASP A 108 -8.48 8.16 -9.89
C ASP A 108 -8.48 9.70 -10.02
N ALA A 109 -7.38 10.35 -9.61
CA ALA A 109 -7.26 11.81 -9.69
C ALA A 109 -7.32 12.32 -11.13
N TRP A 110 -6.65 11.63 -12.07
CA TRP A 110 -6.69 11.99 -13.48
C TRP A 110 -8.06 11.72 -14.09
N CYS A 111 -8.62 10.53 -13.85
CA CYS A 111 -9.97 10.19 -14.31
C CYS A 111 -11.00 11.21 -13.82
N GLN A 112 -10.96 11.58 -12.54
CA GLN A 112 -11.86 12.58 -11.97
C GLN A 112 -11.66 13.96 -12.58
N ASP A 113 -10.42 14.39 -12.80
CA ASP A 113 -10.09 15.68 -13.41
C ASP A 113 -10.62 15.80 -14.85
N GLN A 114 -10.49 14.72 -15.64
CA GLN A 114 -10.84 14.72 -17.07
C GLN A 114 -12.31 14.38 -17.34
N THR A 115 -12.93 13.55 -16.50
CA THR A 115 -14.28 13.00 -16.79
C THR A 115 -15.32 13.31 -15.73
N GLY A 116 -14.92 13.78 -14.54
CA GLY A 116 -15.78 13.92 -13.37
C GLY A 116 -16.12 12.61 -12.65
N ARG A 117 -15.67 11.45 -13.15
CA ARG A 117 -15.86 10.14 -12.51
C ARG A 117 -14.84 9.94 -11.41
N HIS A 118 -15.21 9.25 -10.33
CA HIS A 118 -14.32 9.04 -9.19
C HIS A 118 -13.14 8.11 -9.48
N PHE A 119 -13.27 7.20 -10.42
CA PHE A 119 -12.22 6.25 -10.85
C PHE A 119 -12.49 5.72 -12.25
N ASP A 120 -11.47 5.15 -12.86
CA ASP A 120 -11.51 4.49 -14.17
C ASP A 120 -11.94 3.03 -14.00
N GLU A 121 -13.24 2.77 -14.18
CA GLU A 121 -13.82 1.45 -13.99
C GLU A 121 -13.21 0.44 -14.97
N ASP A 122 -12.70 -0.69 -14.42
CA ASP A 122 -12.02 -1.76 -15.17
C ASP A 122 -10.81 -1.30 -16.02
N GLY A 123 -10.35 -0.03 -15.88
CA GLY A 123 -9.33 0.57 -16.73
C GLY A 123 -9.82 0.91 -18.12
N HIS A 124 -11.10 1.23 -18.27
CA HIS A 124 -11.74 1.51 -19.56
C HIS A 124 -11.07 2.69 -20.27
N MET A 125 -10.97 3.85 -19.59
CA MET A 125 -10.32 5.04 -20.14
C MET A 125 -8.86 4.73 -20.54
N ALA A 126 -8.10 4.06 -19.65
CA ALA A 126 -6.73 3.67 -19.97
C ALA A 126 -6.65 2.68 -21.14
N SER A 127 -7.69 1.88 -21.40
CA SER A 127 -7.71 0.92 -22.51
C SER A 127 -7.92 1.55 -23.87
N GLU A 128 -8.45 2.76 -23.93
CA GLU A 128 -8.66 3.55 -25.15
C GLU A 128 -7.38 4.28 -25.59
N GLY A 129 -6.40 4.46 -24.67
CA GLY A 129 -5.15 5.14 -24.94
C GLY A 129 -3.96 4.22 -25.14
N ALA A 130 -2.84 4.82 -25.56
CA ALA A 130 -1.53 4.20 -25.67
C ALA A 130 -0.54 4.85 -24.67
N PRO A 131 0.42 4.08 -24.11
CA PRO A 131 1.43 4.68 -23.21
C PRO A 131 2.32 5.67 -23.94
N HIS A 132 2.44 6.89 -23.44
CA HIS A 132 3.35 7.88 -23.99
C HIS A 132 4.75 7.69 -23.37
N SER A 133 5.68 7.20 -24.17
CA SER A 133 7.00 6.73 -23.68
C SER A 133 7.84 7.82 -23.02
N GLU A 134 7.86 9.04 -23.56
CA GLU A 134 8.65 10.15 -23.01
C GLU A 134 8.02 10.68 -21.71
N LEU A 135 6.70 10.75 -21.62
CA LEU A 135 6.00 11.09 -20.38
C LEU A 135 6.28 10.05 -19.28
N LEU A 136 6.19 8.76 -19.62
CA LEU A 136 6.55 7.68 -18.70
C LEU A 136 7.99 7.79 -18.21
N ALA A 137 8.94 8.02 -19.11
CA ALA A 137 10.34 8.20 -18.77
C ALA A 137 10.56 9.43 -17.86
N SER A 138 9.89 10.55 -18.16
CA SER A 138 9.89 11.74 -17.32
C SER A 138 9.39 11.45 -15.90
N MET A 139 8.27 10.73 -15.77
CA MET A 139 7.69 10.35 -14.48
C MET A 139 8.61 9.38 -13.71
N LEU A 140 9.16 8.36 -14.37
CA LEU A 140 10.07 7.38 -13.76
C LEU A 140 11.40 8.01 -13.31
N SER A 141 11.77 9.19 -13.80
CA SER A 141 12.97 9.92 -13.35
C SER A 141 12.82 10.53 -11.95
N ASP A 142 11.64 10.47 -11.33
CA ASP A 142 11.45 10.92 -9.96
C ASP A 142 12.35 10.13 -8.99
N ALA A 143 13.14 10.86 -8.19
CA ALA A 143 14.12 10.28 -7.28
C ALA A 143 13.53 9.30 -6.24
N TYR A 144 12.22 9.33 -6.03
CA TYR A 144 11.56 8.37 -5.13
C TYR A 144 11.75 6.92 -5.61
N PHE A 145 11.63 6.68 -6.91
CA PHE A 145 11.65 5.31 -7.46
C PHE A 145 13.02 4.64 -7.31
N SER A 146 14.11 5.41 -7.28
CA SER A 146 15.46 4.89 -7.06
C SER A 146 15.88 4.77 -5.58
N LYS A 147 15.05 5.23 -4.63
CA LYS A 147 15.36 5.07 -3.20
C LYS A 147 15.35 3.61 -2.79
N PRO A 148 16.34 3.17 -1.98
CA PRO A 148 16.30 1.84 -1.38
C PRO A 148 15.21 1.74 -0.29
N ALA A 149 14.77 0.52 0.00
CA ALA A 149 13.97 0.24 1.20
C ALA A 149 14.82 0.40 2.48
N PRO A 150 14.22 0.80 3.62
CA PRO A 150 12.79 1.10 3.80
C PRO A 150 12.42 2.47 3.21
N LYS A 151 11.29 2.55 2.53
CA LYS A 151 10.76 3.80 1.97
C LYS A 151 9.24 3.80 2.02
N SER A 152 8.67 4.98 2.23
CA SER A 152 7.23 5.22 2.19
C SER A 152 6.90 6.50 1.43
N THR A 153 5.68 6.61 0.93
CA THR A 153 5.16 7.78 0.22
C THR A 153 3.65 7.89 0.39
N GLY A 154 3.05 8.95 -0.17
CA GLY A 154 1.63 9.19 -0.05
C GLY A 154 1.09 10.11 -1.14
N LYS A 155 -0.20 10.41 -1.04
CA LYS A 155 -0.91 11.32 -1.95
C LYS A 155 -0.41 12.77 -1.87
N GLU A 156 0.28 13.16 -0.80
CA GLU A 156 0.92 14.46 -0.65
C GLU A 156 2.04 14.67 -1.67
N ARG A 157 2.71 13.58 -2.10
CA ARG A 157 3.72 13.61 -3.14
C ARG A 157 3.12 13.32 -4.51
N PHE A 158 2.40 12.19 -4.64
CA PHE A 158 1.84 11.72 -5.91
C PHE A 158 0.38 12.12 -6.00
N ASN A 159 0.14 13.29 -6.62
CA ASN A 159 -1.16 13.93 -6.78
C ASN A 159 -1.32 14.51 -8.19
N ILE A 160 -2.46 15.13 -8.46
CA ILE A 160 -2.76 15.69 -9.78
C ILE A 160 -1.78 16.78 -10.21
N ASP A 161 -1.26 17.58 -9.26
CA ASP A 161 -0.32 18.65 -9.58
C ASP A 161 1.05 18.09 -9.98
N TRP A 162 1.45 16.95 -9.41
CA TRP A 162 2.63 16.21 -9.84
C TRP A 162 2.47 15.74 -11.29
N VAL A 163 1.31 15.20 -11.69
CA VAL A 163 1.01 14.82 -13.08
C VAL A 163 1.10 16.03 -14.01
N ARG A 164 0.41 17.12 -13.65
CA ARG A 164 0.40 18.37 -14.43
C ARG A 164 1.80 18.95 -14.62
N THR A 165 2.66 18.85 -13.60
CA THR A 165 4.05 19.32 -13.70
C THR A 165 4.85 18.55 -14.76
N HIS A 166 4.63 17.25 -14.88
CA HIS A 166 5.26 16.45 -15.93
C HIS A 166 4.69 16.78 -17.32
N LEU A 167 3.38 17.02 -17.43
CA LEU A 167 2.72 17.35 -18.69
C LEU A 167 3.16 18.69 -19.28
N GLN A 168 3.58 19.66 -18.47
CA GLN A 168 4.05 20.97 -18.95
C GLN A 168 5.23 20.91 -19.94
N ARG A 169 5.89 19.77 -20.06
CA ARG A 169 7.04 19.54 -20.94
C ARG A 169 6.68 19.03 -22.32
N PHE A 170 5.41 18.75 -22.54
CA PHE A 170 4.91 18.12 -23.76
C PHE A 170 3.82 18.97 -24.39
N ASP A 171 3.63 18.83 -25.68
CA ASP A 171 2.42 19.27 -26.37
C ASP A 171 1.21 18.49 -25.83
N GLU A 172 0.02 18.86 -26.25
CA GLU A 172 -1.22 18.24 -25.78
C GLU A 172 -1.20 16.72 -26.01
N ILE A 173 -1.21 15.97 -24.92
CA ILE A 173 -1.33 14.51 -24.92
C ILE A 173 -2.79 14.16 -24.65
N PRO A 174 -3.43 13.26 -25.44
CA PRO A 174 -4.81 12.81 -25.19
C PRO A 174 -4.98 12.30 -23.76
N ALA A 175 -6.14 12.58 -23.18
CA ALA A 175 -6.40 12.24 -21.76
C ALA A 175 -6.32 10.73 -21.49
N GLU A 176 -6.73 9.92 -22.46
CA GLU A 176 -6.68 8.44 -22.44
C GLU A 176 -5.23 7.95 -22.46
N ASP A 177 -4.34 8.61 -23.24
CA ASP A 177 -2.93 8.28 -23.31
C ASP A 177 -2.21 8.61 -21.99
N VAL A 178 -2.57 9.72 -21.35
CA VAL A 178 -2.09 10.05 -20.01
C VAL A 178 -2.55 9.00 -19.01
N GLN A 179 -3.84 8.62 -19.02
CA GLN A 179 -4.38 7.59 -18.13
C GLN A 179 -3.66 6.24 -18.34
N ARG A 180 -3.42 5.87 -19.59
CA ARG A 180 -2.67 4.66 -19.94
C ARG A 180 -1.22 4.73 -19.46
N THR A 181 -0.60 5.89 -19.56
CA THR A 181 0.78 6.13 -19.09
C THR A 181 0.87 6.02 -17.56
N LEU A 182 -0.10 6.55 -16.84
CA LEU A 182 -0.18 6.42 -15.37
C LEU A 182 -0.36 4.96 -14.93
N LEU A 183 -1.18 4.19 -15.65
CA LEU A 183 -1.32 2.74 -15.42
C LEU A 183 0.01 2.04 -15.66
N GLN A 184 0.71 2.37 -16.76
CA GLN A 184 2.01 1.80 -17.08
C GLN A 184 3.08 2.20 -16.05
N LEU A 185 3.03 3.41 -15.51
CA LEU A 185 3.88 3.85 -14.40
C LEU A 185 3.69 2.95 -13.18
N THR A 186 2.44 2.71 -12.78
CA THR A 186 2.11 1.82 -11.66
C THR A 186 2.67 0.42 -11.89
N VAL A 187 2.43 -0.18 -13.05
CA VAL A 187 2.96 -1.51 -13.41
C VAL A 187 4.49 -1.54 -13.34
N THR A 188 5.13 -0.56 -13.98
CA THR A 188 6.60 -0.51 -14.08
C THR A 188 7.24 -0.36 -12.71
N THR A 189 6.74 0.54 -11.85
CA THR A 189 7.29 0.77 -10.52
C THR A 189 7.11 -0.43 -9.59
N ILE A 190 6.03 -1.19 -9.72
CA ILE A 190 5.84 -2.45 -9.01
C ILE A 190 6.85 -3.49 -9.48
N LEU A 191 6.91 -3.76 -10.78
CA LEU A 191 7.77 -4.81 -11.33
C LEU A 191 9.26 -4.57 -11.06
N GLN A 192 9.73 -3.33 -11.11
CA GLN A 192 11.11 -2.96 -10.79
C GLN A 192 11.52 -3.21 -9.34
N GLN A 193 10.56 -3.27 -8.44
CA GLN A 193 10.78 -3.42 -6.99
C GLN A 193 10.57 -4.84 -6.49
N LEU A 194 10.06 -5.74 -7.33
CA LEU A 194 9.92 -7.15 -6.97
C LEU A 194 11.29 -7.84 -6.89
N PRO A 195 11.46 -8.80 -5.96
CA PRO A 195 12.68 -9.61 -5.91
C PRO A 195 12.91 -10.35 -7.23
N GLN A 196 14.02 -10.06 -7.91
CA GLN A 196 14.34 -10.63 -9.23
C GLN A 196 14.90 -12.06 -9.15
N GLU A 197 15.30 -12.50 -7.95
CA GLU A 197 16.10 -13.72 -7.77
C GLU A 197 15.26 -15.01 -7.67
N ASN A 198 13.92 -14.92 -7.60
CA ASN A 198 13.05 -16.07 -7.32
C ASN A 198 11.98 -16.26 -8.39
N ALA A 199 12.30 -17.07 -9.40
CA ALA A 199 11.35 -17.46 -10.46
C ALA A 199 10.10 -18.20 -9.93
N ASP A 200 10.18 -18.81 -8.74
CA ASP A 200 9.09 -19.55 -8.11
C ASP A 200 8.25 -18.70 -7.12
N MET A 201 8.51 -17.41 -7.03
CA MET A 201 7.72 -16.51 -6.19
C MET A 201 6.31 -16.33 -6.74
N ALA A 202 5.30 -16.46 -5.88
CA ALA A 202 3.93 -16.11 -6.23
C ALA A 202 3.57 -14.72 -5.68
N VAL A 203 2.93 -13.90 -6.52
CA VAL A 203 2.41 -12.57 -6.16
C VAL A 203 0.91 -12.69 -5.87
N TYR A 204 0.49 -12.19 -4.72
CA TYR A 204 -0.91 -12.16 -4.28
C TYR A 204 -1.36 -10.72 -4.13
N ALA A 205 -2.20 -10.25 -5.05
CA ALA A 205 -2.71 -8.89 -5.06
C ALA A 205 -3.89 -8.72 -4.11
N CYS A 206 -3.99 -7.56 -3.46
CA CYS A 206 -5.12 -7.11 -2.66
C CYS A 206 -5.38 -5.61 -2.86
N GLY A 207 -6.43 -5.08 -2.24
CA GLY A 207 -6.85 -3.69 -2.38
C GLY A 207 -7.74 -3.44 -3.59
N GLY A 208 -8.24 -2.20 -3.69
CA GLY A 208 -9.23 -1.82 -4.72
C GLY A 208 -8.75 -1.95 -6.16
N GLY A 209 -7.43 -1.81 -6.41
CA GLY A 209 -6.85 -1.94 -7.74
C GLY A 209 -6.98 -3.35 -8.35
N THR A 210 -7.29 -4.38 -7.54
CA THR A 210 -7.56 -5.74 -8.04
C THR A 210 -8.80 -5.82 -8.93
N PHE A 211 -9.70 -4.85 -8.84
CA PHE A 211 -10.89 -4.75 -9.71
C PHE A 211 -10.58 -4.07 -11.06
N ASN A 212 -9.46 -3.38 -11.19
CA ASN A 212 -9.03 -2.84 -12.48
C ASN A 212 -8.44 -3.97 -13.33
N ARG A 213 -9.26 -4.54 -14.21
CA ARG A 213 -8.88 -5.70 -15.04
C ARG A 213 -7.70 -5.41 -15.97
N LEU A 214 -7.60 -4.17 -16.46
CA LEU A 214 -6.46 -3.77 -17.30
C LEU A 214 -5.16 -3.78 -16.48
N LEU A 215 -5.17 -3.19 -15.30
CA LEU A 215 -4.01 -3.17 -14.39
C LEU A 215 -3.55 -4.59 -14.05
N MET A 216 -4.48 -5.46 -13.67
CA MET A 216 -4.17 -6.86 -13.34
C MET A 216 -3.62 -7.64 -14.55
N ARG A 217 -4.14 -7.39 -15.75
CA ARG A 217 -3.63 -7.99 -16.98
C ARG A 217 -2.20 -7.54 -17.29
N GLU A 218 -1.92 -6.25 -17.21
CA GLU A 218 -0.60 -5.69 -17.47
C GLU A 218 0.43 -6.17 -16.45
N LEU A 219 0.05 -6.25 -15.16
CA LEU A 219 0.89 -6.86 -14.12
C LEU A 219 1.20 -8.33 -14.43
N LYS A 220 0.20 -9.11 -14.85
CA LYS A 220 0.40 -10.52 -15.18
C LYS A 220 1.35 -10.69 -16.38
N VAL A 221 1.21 -9.85 -17.40
CA VAL A 221 2.13 -9.85 -18.56
C VAL A 221 3.55 -9.50 -18.13
N GLY A 222 3.71 -8.44 -17.31
CA GLY A 222 5.02 -8.00 -16.84
C GLY A 222 5.71 -8.96 -15.88
N LEU A 223 4.95 -9.76 -15.13
CA LEU A 223 5.49 -10.81 -14.23
C LEU A 223 6.05 -12.02 -14.99
N GLY A 224 5.72 -12.20 -16.25
CA GLY A 224 6.22 -13.32 -17.07
C GLY A 224 5.80 -14.68 -16.51
N SER A 225 6.76 -15.47 -16.02
CA SER A 225 6.50 -16.81 -15.49
C SER A 225 6.00 -16.81 -14.04
N ALA A 226 6.18 -15.72 -13.29
CA ALA A 226 5.71 -15.65 -11.92
C ALA A 226 4.16 -15.64 -11.85
N ALA A 227 3.62 -16.39 -10.91
CA ALA A 227 2.19 -16.50 -10.75
C ALA A 227 1.60 -15.21 -10.13
N LEU A 228 0.54 -14.67 -10.72
CA LEU A 228 -0.27 -13.61 -10.14
C LEU A 228 -1.63 -14.16 -9.72
N HIS A 229 -1.91 -14.01 -8.44
CA HIS A 229 -3.16 -14.40 -7.78
C HIS A 229 -3.76 -13.20 -7.04
N THR A 230 -4.88 -13.42 -6.38
CA THR A 230 -5.40 -12.49 -5.36
C THR A 230 -5.33 -13.12 -3.97
N THR A 231 -5.45 -12.33 -2.92
CA THR A 231 -5.49 -12.85 -1.54
C THR A 231 -6.72 -13.74 -1.28
N ALA A 232 -7.74 -13.71 -2.17
CA ALA A 232 -8.86 -14.65 -2.12
C ALA A 232 -8.40 -16.11 -2.27
N ASP A 233 -7.34 -16.36 -3.07
CA ASP A 233 -6.74 -17.68 -3.23
C ASP A 233 -6.04 -18.18 -1.95
N LEU A 234 -5.76 -17.26 -1.02
CA LEU A 234 -5.26 -17.55 0.33
C LEU A 234 -6.36 -17.51 1.40
N GLY A 235 -7.62 -17.41 0.99
CA GLY A 235 -8.78 -17.43 1.88
C GLY A 235 -9.20 -16.09 2.46
N LEU A 236 -8.64 -14.96 1.97
CA LEU A 236 -9.05 -13.63 2.40
C LEU A 236 -9.32 -12.72 1.19
N ASP A 237 -10.56 -12.26 1.09
CA ASP A 237 -10.98 -11.33 0.05
C ASP A 237 -10.05 -10.09 -0.01
N PRO A 238 -9.63 -9.66 -1.21
CA PRO A 238 -8.71 -8.53 -1.40
C PRO A 238 -9.12 -7.21 -0.73
N GLN A 239 -10.41 -6.95 -0.59
CA GLN A 239 -10.93 -5.74 0.05
C GLN A 239 -10.91 -5.81 1.58
N TRP A 240 -10.83 -7.02 2.14
CA TRP A 240 -10.86 -7.23 3.59
C TRP A 240 -9.47 -7.33 4.23
N VAL A 241 -8.40 -7.31 3.45
CA VAL A 241 -7.03 -7.43 3.97
C VAL A 241 -6.72 -6.33 4.98
N GLU A 242 -6.97 -5.07 4.63
CA GLU A 242 -6.70 -3.94 5.54
C GLU A 242 -7.62 -3.93 6.77
N PRO A 243 -8.95 -4.07 6.64
CA PRO A 243 -9.83 -4.18 7.82
C PRO A 243 -9.45 -5.33 8.76
N VAL A 244 -9.12 -6.50 8.23
CA VAL A 244 -8.69 -7.65 9.04
C VAL A 244 -7.32 -7.42 9.67
N ALA A 245 -6.39 -6.75 8.99
CA ALA A 245 -5.10 -6.37 9.54
C ALA A 245 -5.25 -5.46 10.77
N PHE A 246 -6.12 -4.45 10.72
CA PHE A 246 -6.37 -3.59 11.88
C PHE A 246 -7.15 -4.28 13.00
N ALA A 247 -8.03 -5.22 12.69
CA ALA A 247 -8.64 -6.10 13.70
C ALA A 247 -7.58 -7.00 14.36
N TRP A 248 -6.63 -7.54 13.58
CA TRP A 248 -5.50 -8.32 14.09
C TRP A 248 -4.57 -7.46 14.96
N LEU A 249 -4.23 -6.24 14.56
CA LEU A 249 -3.44 -5.30 15.36
C LEU A 249 -4.13 -4.98 16.69
N ALA A 250 -5.44 -4.75 16.68
CA ALA A 250 -6.21 -4.56 17.92
C ALA A 250 -6.14 -5.80 18.83
N ARG A 251 -6.24 -7.01 18.26
CA ARG A 251 -6.03 -8.26 19.01
C ARG A 251 -4.62 -8.32 19.60
N GLN A 252 -3.58 -7.97 18.84
CA GLN A 252 -2.20 -7.93 19.37
C GLN A 252 -2.09 -6.98 20.55
N THR A 253 -2.67 -5.79 20.47
CA THR A 253 -2.69 -4.80 21.55
C THR A 253 -3.36 -5.34 22.83
N ILE A 254 -4.54 -5.92 22.69
CA ILE A 254 -5.30 -6.51 23.83
C ILE A 254 -4.52 -7.66 24.48
N LEU A 255 -3.81 -8.45 23.68
CA LEU A 255 -3.00 -9.58 24.17
C LEU A 255 -1.59 -9.18 24.62
N GLN A 256 -1.25 -7.89 24.57
CA GLN A 256 0.08 -7.36 24.89
C GLN A 256 1.21 -7.99 24.05
N LEU A 257 0.90 -8.26 22.75
CA LEU A 257 1.82 -8.82 21.77
C LEU A 257 2.27 -7.74 20.79
N PRO A 258 3.49 -7.86 20.20
CA PRO A 258 3.98 -6.94 19.19
C PRO A 258 3.09 -6.88 17.94
N GLY A 259 3.00 -5.68 17.34
CA GLY A 259 2.23 -5.43 16.13
C GLY A 259 3.06 -4.87 14.97
N ASN A 260 4.35 -4.59 15.17
CA ASN A 260 5.23 -4.10 14.11
C ASN A 260 6.28 -5.15 13.70
N VAL A 261 6.95 -4.87 12.58
CA VAL A 261 8.16 -5.57 12.10
C VAL A 261 9.26 -4.53 12.01
N PRO A 262 10.22 -4.51 12.96
CA PRO A 262 11.26 -3.48 13.01
C PRO A 262 12.07 -3.34 11.73
N GLU A 263 12.34 -4.45 11.05
CA GLU A 263 13.08 -4.47 9.78
C GLU A 263 12.33 -3.75 8.64
N VAL A 264 11.01 -3.61 8.76
CA VAL A 264 10.15 -2.93 7.79
C VAL A 264 9.98 -1.46 8.14
N THR A 265 9.74 -1.14 9.42
CA THR A 265 9.45 0.24 9.83
C THR A 265 10.69 1.03 10.24
N GLY A 266 11.80 0.36 10.53
CA GLY A 266 13.01 0.97 11.08
C GLY A 266 12.95 1.24 12.57
N ALA A 267 11.95 0.75 13.28
CA ALA A 267 11.85 0.88 14.74
C ALA A 267 13.01 0.14 15.45
N SER A 268 13.40 0.63 16.62
CA SER A 268 14.50 0.05 17.41
C SER A 268 14.20 -1.34 18.01
N GLY A 269 13.00 -1.88 17.77
CA GLY A 269 12.58 -3.21 18.22
C GLY A 269 11.07 -3.41 18.12
N GLU A 270 10.62 -4.59 18.47
CA GLU A 270 9.20 -4.93 18.51
C GLU A 270 8.44 -4.08 19.53
N ARG A 271 7.23 -3.65 19.18
CA ARG A 271 6.36 -2.80 20.01
C ARG A 271 4.92 -3.27 19.98
N ILE A 272 4.27 -3.19 21.13
CA ILE A 272 2.81 -3.27 21.22
C ILE A 272 2.28 -1.95 20.66
N LEU A 273 1.48 -2.03 19.60
CA LEU A 273 0.94 -0.85 18.92
C LEU A 273 -0.47 -0.54 19.41
N GLY A 274 -0.85 0.72 19.28
CA GLY A 274 -2.20 1.18 19.61
C GLY A 274 -2.43 1.57 21.06
N ALA A 275 -3.51 2.33 21.26
CA ALA A 275 -4.05 2.72 22.55
C ALA A 275 -5.46 2.14 22.73
N ILE A 276 -5.82 1.73 23.94
CA ILE A 276 -7.11 1.12 24.26
C ILE A 276 -8.03 2.19 24.83
N TYR A 277 -9.20 2.32 24.24
CA TYR A 277 -10.30 3.15 24.73
C TYR A 277 -11.38 2.21 25.26
N PRO A 278 -11.58 2.11 26.58
CA PRO A 278 -12.64 1.28 27.16
C PRO A 278 -14.02 1.85 26.85
N PRO A 279 -15.10 1.03 26.93
CA PRO A 279 -16.47 1.51 26.77
C PRO A 279 -16.92 2.38 27.92
#